data_1ae6b91c61f6164686bcbb965323f6d1
#
_entry.id   1ae6b91c61f6164686bcbb965323f6d1
#
_cell.length_a   1.000
_cell.length_b   1.000
_cell.length_c   1.000
_cell.angle_alpha   90.00
_cell.angle_beta   90.00
_cell.angle_gamma   90.00
#
_symmetry.space_group_name_H-M   'P 1'
#
loop_
_entity.id
_entity.type
_entity.pdbx_description
1 polymer ?
#
loop_
_entity_poly.entity_id
_entity_poly.type
_entity_poly.pdbx_seq_one_letter_code
_entity_poly.pdbx_strand_id
1 'polypeptide(L)'
;MDCLLSHYENEKRHYSAPKTHNKRMLHAIDMGWFIINKYYTITEDVPVYSAALLLDPSKRDAYIKQNWPDEWYDNAIGEAQAIWEEEYNIELPTKPPATPSTVPDFMEHKTNKLAQLARNIKVKTAGLHYENDFMTFITAQPIEIDSTPLQWWCASEQRRRYPRLSRMAIAILSISPESSEPERAFSGARRTCS
;
A
#
# COMPACT_ATOMS: atom_id res chain seq x y z
N MET A 1 -14.92 -3.16 -2.36
CA MET A 1 -16.10 -3.79 -1.73
C MET A 1 -17.06 -2.76 -1.18
N ASP A 2 -16.63 -1.74 -0.47
CA ASP A 2 -17.48 -0.70 0.14
C ASP A 2 -18.51 -0.09 -0.80
N CYS A 3 -18.09 0.26 -2.04
CA CYS A 3 -19.00 0.78 -3.05
C CYS A 3 -20.11 -0.22 -3.44
N LEU A 4 -19.80 -1.52 -3.44
CA LEU A 4 -20.80 -2.55 -3.76
C LEU A 4 -21.78 -2.75 -2.62
N LEU A 5 -21.31 -2.79 -1.39
CA LEU A 5 -22.18 -2.87 -0.21
C LEU A 5 -23.12 -1.68 -0.15
N SER A 6 -22.61 -0.47 -0.30
CA SER A 6 -23.44 0.76 -0.35
C SER A 6 -24.44 0.73 -1.50
N HIS A 7 -24.07 0.18 -2.66
CA HIS A 7 -24.99 0.02 -3.79
C HIS A 7 -26.13 -0.93 -3.42
N TYR A 8 -25.84 -2.11 -2.87
CA TYR A 8 -26.87 -3.06 -2.45
C TYR A 8 -27.81 -2.49 -1.39
N GLU A 9 -27.31 -1.70 -0.44
CA GLU A 9 -28.15 -1.04 0.56
C GLU A 9 -29.07 0.02 -0.04
N ASN A 10 -28.58 0.78 -1.02
CA ASN A 10 -29.39 1.76 -1.74
C ASN A 10 -30.49 1.09 -2.56
N GLU A 11 -30.16 0.02 -3.29
CA GLU A 11 -31.15 -0.75 -4.05
C GLU A 11 -32.17 -1.42 -3.14
N LYS A 12 -31.77 -1.92 -1.97
CA LYS A 12 -32.68 -2.47 -0.96
C LYS A 12 -33.68 -1.41 -0.50
N ARG A 13 -33.23 -0.18 -0.22
CA ARG A 13 -34.11 0.93 0.13
C ARG A 13 -35.07 1.25 -1.01
N HIS A 14 -34.59 1.30 -2.25
CA HIS A 14 -35.40 1.57 -3.43
C HIS A 14 -36.53 0.53 -3.61
N TYR A 15 -36.18 -0.76 -3.59
CA TYR A 15 -37.17 -1.85 -3.78
C TYR A 15 -38.01 -2.17 -2.53
N SER A 16 -37.68 -1.57 -1.38
CA SER A 16 -38.54 -1.61 -0.19
C SER A 16 -39.65 -0.54 -0.19
N ALA A 17 -39.53 0.50 -1.00
CA ALA A 17 -40.45 1.59 -1.06
C ALA A 17 -41.81 1.14 -1.68
N PRO A 18 -42.97 1.64 -1.21
CA PRO A 18 -44.30 1.17 -1.63
C PRO A 18 -44.56 1.21 -3.14
N LYS A 19 -43.95 2.19 -3.84
CA LYS A 19 -44.13 2.40 -5.29
C LYS A 19 -43.27 1.46 -6.17
N THR A 20 -42.18 0.99 -5.63
CA THR A 20 -41.17 0.21 -6.35
C THR A 20 -41.01 -1.19 -5.74
N HIS A 21 -41.84 -1.54 -4.79
CA HIS A 21 -41.75 -2.78 -4.02
C HIS A 21 -41.68 -4.02 -4.93
N ASN A 22 -40.56 -4.76 -4.81
CA ASN A 22 -40.37 -6.01 -5.55
C ASN A 22 -39.69 -7.07 -4.67
N LYS A 23 -40.51 -8.01 -4.18
CA LYS A 23 -40.06 -9.06 -3.26
C LYS A 23 -38.94 -9.94 -3.84
N ARG A 24 -38.96 -10.21 -5.16
CA ARG A 24 -37.92 -11.02 -5.81
C ARG A 24 -36.59 -10.28 -5.87
N MET A 25 -36.62 -8.97 -6.19
CA MET A 25 -35.42 -8.12 -6.18
C MET A 25 -34.86 -7.98 -4.78
N LEU A 26 -35.67 -7.77 -3.77
CA LEU A 26 -35.24 -7.71 -2.38
C LEU A 26 -34.50 -8.98 -1.97
N HIS A 27 -35.06 -10.16 -2.30
CA HIS A 27 -34.41 -11.41 -2.00
C HIS A 27 -33.06 -11.57 -2.72
N ALA A 28 -32.99 -11.21 -4.01
CA ALA A 28 -31.75 -11.25 -4.77
C ALA A 28 -30.69 -10.29 -4.20
N ILE A 29 -31.09 -9.09 -3.80
CA ILE A 29 -30.24 -8.09 -3.17
C ILE A 29 -29.71 -8.60 -1.83
N ASP A 30 -30.58 -9.17 -0.98
CA ASP A 30 -30.18 -9.74 0.31
C ASP A 30 -29.19 -10.88 0.14
N MET A 31 -29.38 -11.76 -0.84
CA MET A 31 -28.43 -12.84 -1.14
C MET A 31 -27.09 -12.32 -1.65
N GLY A 32 -27.11 -11.34 -2.55
CA GLY A 32 -25.90 -10.70 -3.05
C GLY A 32 -25.14 -9.99 -1.93
N TRP A 33 -25.83 -9.23 -1.11
CA TRP A 33 -25.27 -8.55 0.06
C TRP A 33 -24.63 -9.55 1.03
N PHE A 34 -25.34 -10.64 1.35
CA PHE A 34 -24.83 -11.68 2.24
C PHE A 34 -23.52 -12.30 1.74
N ILE A 35 -23.45 -12.60 0.43
CA ILE A 35 -22.24 -13.18 -0.16
C ILE A 35 -21.08 -12.18 -0.08
N ILE A 36 -21.30 -10.93 -0.46
CA ILE A 36 -20.26 -9.89 -0.43
C ILE A 36 -19.81 -9.64 1.01
N ASN A 37 -20.75 -9.52 1.94
CA ASN A 37 -20.44 -9.31 3.35
C ASN A 37 -19.64 -10.47 3.96
N LYS A 38 -19.94 -11.72 3.59
CA LYS A 38 -19.14 -12.88 4.00
C LYS A 38 -17.68 -12.76 3.59
N TYR A 39 -17.41 -12.34 2.35
CA TYR A 39 -16.03 -12.16 1.89
C TYR A 39 -15.40 -10.90 2.49
N TYR A 40 -16.18 -9.87 2.74
CA TYR A 40 -15.72 -8.66 3.42
C TYR A 40 -15.20 -9.00 4.83
N THR A 41 -15.98 -9.73 5.61
CA THR A 41 -15.56 -10.16 6.96
C THR A 41 -14.28 -10.99 6.95
N ILE A 42 -14.10 -11.87 5.95
CA ILE A 42 -12.85 -12.63 5.80
C ILE A 42 -11.65 -11.70 5.51
N THR A 43 -11.86 -10.57 4.85
CA THR A 43 -10.78 -9.62 4.58
C THR A 43 -10.40 -8.79 5.82
N GLU A 44 -11.28 -8.67 6.80
CA GLU A 44 -11.00 -8.01 8.09
C GLU A 44 -9.95 -8.77 8.90
N ASP A 45 -9.91 -10.10 8.78
CA ASP A 45 -8.93 -10.95 9.47
C ASP A 45 -7.53 -10.93 8.81
N VAL A 46 -7.35 -10.19 7.70
CA VAL A 46 -6.10 -10.21 6.94
C VAL A 46 -5.47 -8.81 6.90
N PRO A 47 -4.43 -8.57 7.71
CA PRO A 47 -3.78 -7.25 7.85
C PRO A 47 -3.25 -6.63 6.55
N VAL A 48 -3.01 -7.46 5.54
CA VAL A 48 -2.50 -7.02 4.23
C VAL A 48 -3.47 -6.08 3.50
N TYR A 49 -4.78 -6.23 3.69
CA TYR A 49 -5.76 -5.35 3.03
C TYR A 49 -5.76 -3.94 3.61
N SER A 50 -5.72 -3.81 4.92
CA SER A 50 -5.58 -2.51 5.59
C SER A 50 -4.24 -1.85 5.23
N ALA A 51 -3.15 -2.62 5.25
CA ALA A 51 -1.84 -2.15 4.84
C ALA A 51 -1.81 -1.67 3.38
N ALA A 52 -2.48 -2.37 2.45
CA ALA A 52 -2.55 -1.94 1.05
C ALA A 52 -3.29 -0.61 0.87
N LEU A 53 -4.37 -0.36 1.62
CA LEU A 53 -5.08 0.93 1.62
C LEU A 53 -4.22 2.05 2.20
N LEU A 54 -3.52 1.79 3.31
CA LEU A 54 -2.65 2.76 3.97
C LEU A 54 -1.43 3.12 3.11
N LEU A 55 -0.92 2.18 2.33
CA LEU A 55 0.21 2.38 1.43
C LEU A 55 -0.19 2.98 0.06
N ASP A 56 -1.48 3.17 -0.19
CA ASP A 56 -1.95 3.89 -1.37
C ASP A 56 -1.79 5.40 -1.13
N PRO A 57 -0.93 6.11 -1.90
CA PRO A 57 -0.67 7.54 -1.70
C PRO A 57 -1.91 8.42 -1.84
N SER A 58 -2.92 7.96 -2.58
CA SER A 58 -4.16 8.69 -2.81
C SER A 58 -5.23 8.46 -1.72
N LYS A 59 -5.03 7.49 -0.85
CA LYS A 59 -5.99 7.09 0.18
C LYS A 59 -5.46 7.31 1.58
N ARG A 60 -4.37 6.59 1.94
CA ARG A 60 -3.74 6.65 3.26
C ARG A 60 -4.75 6.38 4.40
N ASP A 61 -4.51 6.88 5.58
CA ASP A 61 -5.43 6.76 6.70
C ASP A 61 -6.73 7.58 6.53
N ALA A 62 -6.69 8.62 5.70
CA ALA A 62 -7.85 9.46 5.42
C ALA A 62 -9.01 8.66 4.82
N TYR A 63 -8.73 7.66 3.99
CA TYR A 63 -9.77 6.78 3.44
C TYR A 63 -10.45 5.96 4.53
N ILE A 64 -9.67 5.39 5.45
CA ILE A 64 -10.21 4.59 6.55
C ILE A 64 -11.06 5.48 7.46
N LYS A 65 -10.56 6.63 7.86
CA LYS A 65 -11.30 7.61 8.70
C LYS A 65 -12.61 8.06 8.08
N GLN A 66 -12.68 8.14 6.77
CA GLN A 66 -13.86 8.63 6.07
C GLN A 66 -14.92 7.55 5.81
N ASN A 67 -14.49 6.29 5.62
CA ASN A 67 -15.36 5.25 5.08
C ASN A 67 -15.58 4.06 6.03
N TRP A 68 -14.73 3.88 7.05
CA TRP A 68 -14.83 2.78 7.98
C TRP A 68 -15.37 3.24 9.35
N PRO A 69 -15.97 2.34 10.15
CA PRO A 69 -16.33 2.64 11.52
C PRO A 69 -15.11 3.06 12.35
N ASP A 70 -15.27 4.05 13.22
CA ASP A 70 -14.18 4.57 14.07
C ASP A 70 -13.51 3.47 14.91
N GLU A 71 -14.28 2.49 15.35
CA GLU A 71 -13.78 1.35 16.15
C GLU A 71 -12.82 0.42 15.41
N TRP A 72 -12.79 0.46 14.08
CA TRP A 72 -11.89 -0.37 13.26
C TRP A 72 -10.56 0.33 12.94
N TYR A 73 -10.51 1.63 13.13
CA TYR A 73 -9.35 2.44 12.76
C TYR A 73 -8.08 2.00 13.48
N ASP A 74 -8.12 1.90 14.81
CA ASP A 74 -6.94 1.57 15.62
C ASP A 74 -6.43 0.16 15.31
N ASN A 75 -7.34 -0.80 15.09
CA ASN A 75 -6.98 -2.16 14.73
C ASN A 75 -6.28 -2.22 13.36
N ALA A 76 -6.86 -1.57 12.35
CA ALA A 76 -6.31 -1.54 10.99
C ALA A 76 -4.91 -0.91 10.93
N ILE A 77 -4.69 0.18 11.70
CA ILE A 77 -3.36 0.81 11.80
C ILE A 77 -2.40 -0.09 12.57
N GLY A 78 -2.82 -0.65 13.70
CA GLY A 78 -1.98 -1.49 14.54
C GLY A 78 -1.49 -2.75 13.82
N GLU A 79 -2.36 -3.42 13.08
CA GLU A 79 -2.01 -4.61 12.30
C GLU A 79 -1.02 -4.30 11.16
N ALA A 80 -1.26 -3.22 10.42
CA ALA A 80 -0.36 -2.79 9.36
C ALA A 80 1.00 -2.33 9.92
N GLN A 81 1.00 -1.68 11.09
CA GLN A 81 2.21 -1.29 11.79
C GLN A 81 3.00 -2.50 12.29
N ALA A 82 2.33 -3.56 12.75
CA ALA A 82 3.00 -4.79 13.16
C ALA A 82 3.78 -5.41 11.99
N ILE A 83 3.18 -5.52 10.80
CA ILE A 83 3.88 -5.98 9.58
C ILE A 83 5.12 -5.09 9.30
N TRP A 84 4.95 -3.77 9.42
CA TRP A 84 6.05 -2.83 9.21
C TRP A 84 7.20 -3.08 10.19
N GLU A 85 6.92 -3.18 11.47
CA GLU A 85 7.93 -3.31 12.52
C GLU A 85 8.64 -4.67 12.47
N GLU A 86 7.91 -5.75 12.21
CA GLU A 86 8.46 -7.11 12.21
C GLU A 86 9.29 -7.42 10.96
N GLU A 87 8.84 -6.97 9.78
CA GLU A 87 9.43 -7.44 8.52
C GLU A 87 10.25 -6.36 7.78
N TYR A 88 9.90 -5.09 7.90
CA TYR A 88 10.46 -4.05 7.05
C TYR A 88 11.23 -2.96 7.79
N ASN A 89 10.96 -2.73 9.07
CA ASN A 89 11.67 -1.74 9.89
C ASN A 89 13.05 -2.24 10.35
N ILE A 90 13.75 -2.95 9.47
CA ILE A 90 15.09 -3.50 9.71
C ILE A 90 16.11 -2.60 9.03
N GLU A 91 17.26 -2.38 9.67
CA GLU A 91 18.36 -1.65 9.06
C GLU A 91 18.77 -2.30 7.74
N LEU A 92 18.72 -1.51 6.68
CA LEU A 92 19.21 -1.99 5.39
C LEU A 92 20.72 -2.23 5.49
N PRO A 93 21.23 -3.39 5.02
CA PRO A 93 22.65 -3.62 4.98
C PRO A 93 23.30 -2.48 4.20
N THR A 94 24.11 -1.70 4.89
CA THR A 94 24.91 -0.63 4.27
C THR A 94 25.77 -1.30 3.23
N LYS A 95 25.53 -1.00 1.94
CA LYS A 95 26.41 -1.46 0.87
C LYS A 95 27.82 -1.04 1.26
N PRO A 96 28.80 -1.98 1.39
CA PRO A 96 30.14 -1.61 1.74
C PRO A 96 30.58 -0.52 0.77
N PRO A 97 31.30 0.52 1.23
CA PRO A 97 31.77 1.55 0.35
C PRO A 97 32.53 0.86 -0.79
N ALA A 98 32.11 1.15 -2.03
CA ALA A 98 32.77 0.60 -3.19
C ALA A 98 34.29 0.86 -3.01
N THR A 99 35.05 -0.19 -2.95
CA THR A 99 36.53 -0.12 -2.90
C THR A 99 36.96 0.87 -3.97
N PRO A 100 37.72 1.92 -3.64
CA PRO A 100 38.16 2.82 -4.67
C PRO A 100 39.00 1.98 -5.63
N SER A 101 38.54 1.85 -6.88
CA SER A 101 39.35 1.33 -7.96
C SER A 101 40.60 2.17 -7.99
N THR A 102 41.73 1.55 -7.74
CA THR A 102 43.05 2.10 -7.85
C THR A 102 43.24 2.53 -9.30
N VAL A 103 42.93 3.78 -9.60
CA VAL A 103 43.40 4.44 -10.82
C VAL A 103 44.77 5.02 -10.46
N PRO A 104 45.85 4.76 -11.23
CA PRO A 104 47.16 5.25 -10.91
C PRO A 104 47.16 6.77 -10.87
N ASP A 105 47.73 7.27 -9.80
CA ASP A 105 47.92 8.67 -9.49
C ASP A 105 48.95 9.26 -10.51
N PHE A 106 48.45 10.13 -11.39
CA PHE A 106 49.26 11.05 -12.13
C PHE A 106 48.59 12.41 -12.14
N MET A 107 49.11 13.29 -11.35
CA MET A 107 49.01 14.74 -11.24
C MET A 107 48.57 15.26 -9.89
N GLU A 108 49.52 15.64 -9.11
CA GLU A 108 49.44 16.63 -8.05
C GLU A 108 48.74 17.90 -8.56
N HIS A 109 47.45 18.08 -8.25
CA HIS A 109 46.81 19.35 -8.36
C HIS A 109 46.52 19.91 -6.96
N LYS A 110 47.18 21.05 -6.70
CA LYS A 110 46.99 21.97 -5.58
C LYS A 110 45.61 21.83 -4.97
N THR A 111 45.57 21.33 -3.76
CA THR A 111 44.33 21.20 -2.95
C THR A 111 43.57 22.51 -2.90
N ASN A 112 42.48 22.58 -3.61
CA ASN A 112 41.65 23.73 -3.67
C ASN A 112 40.99 23.94 -2.29
N LYS A 113 41.50 24.93 -1.54
CA LYS A 113 41.03 25.28 -0.19
C LYS A 113 39.50 25.53 -0.15
N LEU A 114 38.90 25.96 -1.26
CA LEU A 114 37.46 26.10 -1.42
C LEU A 114 36.75 24.76 -1.42
N ALA A 115 37.33 23.71 -2.03
CA ALA A 115 36.75 22.37 -1.98
C ALA A 115 36.81 21.75 -0.58
N GLN A 116 37.87 22.06 0.19
CA GLN A 116 37.93 21.67 1.61
C GLN A 116 36.94 22.43 2.48
N LEU A 117 36.75 23.73 2.27
CA LEU A 117 35.73 24.52 2.94
C LEU A 117 34.31 24.05 2.58
N ALA A 118 34.05 23.73 1.33
CA ALA A 118 32.76 23.17 0.89
C ALA A 118 32.46 21.79 1.49
N ARG A 119 33.49 20.97 1.79
CA ARG A 119 33.33 19.70 2.52
C ARG A 119 32.96 19.94 4.00
N ASN A 120 33.44 21.00 4.60
CA ASN A 120 33.12 21.35 5.98
C ASN A 120 31.75 22.02 6.13
N ILE A 121 31.19 22.57 5.04
CA ILE A 121 29.83 23.15 4.98
C ILE A 121 28.79 22.08 4.59
N LYS A 122 29.19 20.84 4.25
CA LYS A 122 28.21 19.77 4.20
C LYS A 122 27.60 19.66 5.59
N VAL A 123 26.43 20.28 5.72
CA VAL A 123 25.51 19.98 6.80
C VAL A 123 25.51 18.47 6.90
N LYS A 124 26.04 17.91 7.98
CA LYS A 124 25.74 16.55 8.35
C LYS A 124 24.23 16.54 8.43
N THR A 125 23.58 16.08 7.41
CA THR A 125 22.20 15.65 7.50
C THR A 125 22.30 14.63 8.62
N ALA A 126 21.95 15.05 9.83
CA ALA A 126 21.82 14.16 10.99
C ALA A 126 21.13 12.96 10.41
N GLY A 127 21.76 11.79 10.55
CA GLY A 127 21.27 10.60 9.88
C GLY A 127 19.77 10.65 10.02
N LEU A 128 19.07 10.59 8.88
CA LEU A 128 17.61 10.63 8.87
C LEU A 128 17.20 9.66 9.95
N HIS A 129 16.77 10.19 11.09
CA HIS A 129 16.17 9.41 12.13
C HIS A 129 14.94 8.82 11.45
N TYR A 130 15.04 7.58 11.04
CA TYR A 130 13.95 6.84 10.42
C TYR A 130 12.91 6.45 11.50
N GLU A 131 12.63 7.40 12.40
CA GLU A 131 11.57 7.28 13.37
C GLU A 131 10.27 7.24 12.61
N ASN A 132 9.80 6.03 12.39
CA ASN A 132 8.46 5.73 11.96
C ASN A 132 8.03 6.33 10.59
N ASP A 133 8.83 6.03 9.53
CA ASP A 133 8.47 6.37 8.15
C ASP A 133 7.03 5.95 7.79
N PHE A 134 6.57 4.82 8.35
CA PHE A 134 5.23 4.31 8.14
C PHE A 134 4.17 5.29 8.67
N MET A 135 4.23 5.66 9.95
CA MET A 135 3.26 6.59 10.54
C MET A 135 3.31 7.97 9.87
N THR A 136 4.50 8.48 9.60
CA THR A 136 4.68 9.76 8.88
C THR A 136 4.05 9.73 7.49
N PHE A 137 4.15 8.60 6.80
CA PHE A 137 3.57 8.44 5.47
C PHE A 137 2.04 8.33 5.52
N ILE A 138 1.49 7.48 6.36
CA ILE A 138 0.04 7.21 6.37
C ILE A 138 -0.78 8.40 6.88
N THR A 139 -0.25 9.17 7.84
CA THR A 139 -0.93 10.35 8.40
C THR A 139 -0.77 11.61 7.57
N ALA A 140 0.06 11.59 6.54
CA ALA A 140 0.21 12.73 5.64
C ALA A 140 -1.04 12.89 4.75
N GLN A 141 -1.20 14.08 4.18
CA GLN A 141 -2.32 14.37 3.26
C GLN A 141 -2.28 13.43 2.04
N PRO A 142 -3.42 12.86 1.62
CA PRO A 142 -3.52 12.15 0.36
C PRO A 142 -3.07 13.01 -0.83
N ILE A 143 -2.46 12.38 -1.81
CA ILE A 143 -2.00 13.05 -3.04
C ILE A 143 -2.63 12.41 -4.26
N GLU A 144 -3.00 13.20 -5.24
CA GLU A 144 -3.38 12.69 -6.55
C GLU A 144 -2.16 12.11 -7.28
N ILE A 145 -2.35 10.94 -7.86
CA ILE A 145 -1.33 10.23 -8.63
C ILE A 145 -1.89 9.83 -10.00
N ASP A 146 -1.12 10.08 -11.07
CA ASP A 146 -1.51 9.71 -12.45
C ASP A 146 -1.16 8.25 -12.79
N SER A 147 -0.59 7.51 -11.84
CA SER A 147 -0.14 6.13 -12.00
C SER A 147 -0.81 5.21 -10.98
N THR A 148 -0.62 3.91 -11.13
CA THR A 148 -1.04 2.98 -10.06
C THR A 148 -0.19 3.16 -8.81
N PRO A 149 -0.73 2.89 -7.60
CA PRO A 149 0.05 2.96 -6.36
C PRO A 149 1.37 2.16 -6.43
N LEU A 150 1.34 0.96 -7.02
CA LEU A 150 2.54 0.15 -7.21
C LEU A 150 3.58 0.84 -8.10
N GLN A 151 3.16 1.43 -9.23
CA GLN A 151 4.08 2.18 -10.11
C GLN A 151 4.67 3.40 -9.41
N TRP A 152 3.87 4.10 -8.61
CA TRP A 152 4.34 5.23 -7.82
C TRP A 152 5.45 4.82 -6.85
N TRP A 153 5.29 3.71 -6.12
CA TRP A 153 6.31 3.18 -5.23
C TRP A 153 7.55 2.64 -5.96
N CYS A 154 7.40 2.16 -7.20
CA CYS A 154 8.51 1.72 -8.03
C CYS A 154 9.39 2.85 -8.53
N ALA A 155 8.94 4.10 -8.49
CA ALA A 155 9.72 5.26 -8.90
C ALA A 155 10.99 5.43 -8.05
N SER A 156 12.10 5.80 -8.71
CA SER A 156 13.41 5.94 -8.06
C SER A 156 13.43 7.02 -6.96
N GLU A 157 12.58 8.03 -7.10
CA GLU A 157 12.41 9.10 -6.11
C GLU A 157 11.83 8.56 -4.81
N GLN A 158 10.74 7.79 -4.89
CA GLN A 158 10.08 7.22 -3.71
C GLN A 158 10.96 6.20 -3.00
N ARG A 159 11.68 5.38 -3.75
CA ARG A 159 12.65 4.44 -3.19
C ARG A 159 13.82 5.12 -2.46
N ARG A 160 14.22 6.31 -2.90
CA ARG A 160 15.23 7.11 -2.21
C ARG A 160 14.68 7.80 -0.98
N ARG A 161 13.44 8.29 -1.06
CA ARG A 161 12.78 9.00 0.05
C ARG A 161 12.37 8.06 1.18
N TYR A 162 11.85 6.87 0.83
CA TYR A 162 11.35 5.86 1.75
C TYR A 162 11.96 4.48 1.47
N PRO A 163 13.26 4.27 1.73
CA PRO A 163 13.97 3.08 1.26
C PRO A 163 13.44 1.78 1.87
N ARG A 164 12.96 1.80 3.11
CA ARG A 164 12.35 0.64 3.78
C ARG A 164 10.88 0.51 3.46
N LEU A 165 10.13 1.61 3.57
CA LEU A 165 8.69 1.61 3.33
C LEU A 165 8.33 1.25 1.89
N SER A 166 9.15 1.66 0.90
CA SER A 166 8.94 1.26 -0.49
C SER A 166 9.07 -0.26 -0.70
N ARG A 167 9.89 -0.96 0.10
CA ARG A 167 9.97 -2.43 0.04
C ARG A 167 8.68 -3.08 0.51
N MET A 168 8.16 -2.64 1.65
CA MET A 168 6.85 -3.07 2.16
C MET A 168 5.75 -2.79 1.13
N ALA A 169 5.68 -1.57 0.62
CA ALA A 169 4.66 -1.17 -0.33
C ALA A 169 4.69 -1.98 -1.63
N ILE A 170 5.89 -2.19 -2.20
CA ILE A 170 6.04 -3.01 -3.39
C ILE A 170 5.65 -4.46 -3.11
N ALA A 171 6.06 -5.03 -1.99
CA ALA A 171 5.70 -6.40 -1.64
C ALA A 171 4.18 -6.56 -1.51
N ILE A 172 3.53 -5.71 -0.72
CA ILE A 172 2.08 -5.79 -0.45
C ILE A 172 1.26 -5.48 -1.72
N LEU A 173 1.58 -4.40 -2.43
CA LEU A 173 0.81 -3.97 -3.61
C LEU A 173 1.06 -4.83 -4.86
N SER A 174 2.08 -5.69 -4.86
CA SER A 174 2.30 -6.67 -5.92
C SER A 174 1.55 -7.98 -5.70
N ILE A 175 0.93 -8.19 -4.54
CA ILE A 175 0.06 -9.34 -4.30
C ILE A 175 -1.15 -9.22 -5.25
N SER A 176 -1.32 -10.19 -6.13
CA SER A 176 -2.46 -10.21 -7.03
C SER A 176 -3.74 -10.44 -6.24
N PRO A 177 -4.74 -9.55 -6.33
CA PRO A 177 -6.03 -9.75 -5.66
C PRO A 177 -6.87 -10.85 -6.32
N GLU A 178 -6.43 -11.38 -7.44
CA GLU A 178 -7.20 -12.36 -8.22
C GLU A 178 -6.51 -13.72 -8.26
N SER A 179 -7.21 -14.74 -7.80
CA SER A 179 -6.92 -16.14 -8.10
C SER A 179 -7.59 -16.62 -9.42
N SER A 180 -8.03 -15.69 -10.25
CA SER A 180 -8.82 -15.98 -11.46
C SER A 180 -8.05 -16.77 -12.54
N GLU A 181 -6.73 -16.64 -12.60
CA GLU A 181 -5.93 -17.42 -13.56
C GLU A 181 -5.94 -18.92 -13.28
N PRO A 182 -5.71 -19.41 -12.04
CA PRO A 182 -5.89 -20.83 -11.72
C PRO A 182 -7.31 -21.32 -12.00
N GLU A 183 -8.33 -20.54 -11.67
CA GLU A 183 -9.73 -20.93 -11.92
C GLU A 183 -10.06 -21.02 -13.41
N ARG A 184 -9.53 -20.12 -14.24
CA ARG A 184 -9.65 -20.21 -15.72
C ARG A 184 -8.95 -21.44 -16.27
N ALA A 185 -7.75 -21.76 -15.76
CA ALA A 185 -7.02 -22.95 -16.15
C ALA A 185 -7.79 -24.23 -15.79
N PHE A 186 -8.35 -24.30 -14.57
CA PHE A 186 -9.18 -25.43 -14.15
C PHE A 186 -10.50 -25.53 -14.89
N SER A 187 -11.13 -24.41 -15.24
CA SER A 187 -12.34 -24.39 -16.06
C SER A 187 -12.07 -24.85 -17.49
N GLY A 188 -10.90 -24.50 -18.04
CA GLY A 188 -10.43 -25.00 -19.34
C GLY A 188 -10.19 -26.53 -19.32
N ALA A 189 -9.48 -27.02 -18.32
CA ALA A 189 -9.21 -28.45 -18.15
C ALA A 189 -10.48 -29.29 -18.01
N ARG A 190 -11.50 -28.79 -17.29
CA ARG A 190 -12.79 -29.46 -17.12
C ARG A 190 -13.57 -29.65 -18.45
N ARG A 191 -13.42 -28.68 -19.37
CA ARG A 191 -14.04 -28.78 -20.70
C ARG A 191 -13.32 -29.74 -21.63
N THR A 192 -12.04 -30.00 -21.41
CA THR A 192 -11.22 -30.89 -22.23
C THR A 192 -11.37 -32.36 -21.81
N CYS A 193 -11.84 -32.62 -20.58
CA CYS A 193 -12.05 -33.96 -20.03
C CYS A 193 -13.51 -34.45 -20.16
N SER A 194 -14.38 -33.72 -20.84
CA SER A 194 -15.77 -34.09 -21.18
C SER A 194 -15.89 -34.39 -22.65
#